data_1c8ba49cda741823562a081b4cce47cf
#
_entry.id   1c8ba49cda741823562a081b4cce47cf
#
_cell.length_a   1.000
_cell.length_b   1.000
_cell.length_c   1.000
_cell.angle_alpha   90.00
_cell.angle_beta   90.00
_cell.angle_gamma   90.00
#
_symmetry.space_group_name_H-M   'P 1'
#
loop_
_entity.id
_entity.type
_entity.pdbx_description
1 polymer ?
#
loop_
_entity_poly.entity_id
_entity_poly.type
_entity_poly.pdbx_seq_one_letter_code
_entity_poly.pdbx_strand_id
1 'polypeptide(L)'
;EGGKTGYTTKAGGTLVTFAKRGDQELIVVDLCAHGYELYEDTIKMLNYGFNNYKTIAPFKTMEMVLQDDEYGFLTTGNKLSPYKIPLNHLKDVTVMLEKNQPASNLTYKCKGSKYTVSYNGKQIGSGKLK
;
A
#
# COMPACT_ATOMS: atom_id res chain seq x y z
N GLU A 1 14.90 -3.52 -8.64
CA GLU A 1 14.64 -2.38 -9.54
C GLU A 1 14.57 -2.89 -10.98
N GLY A 2 13.68 -2.33 -11.76
CA GLY A 2 13.55 -2.67 -13.16
C GLY A 2 12.63 -1.70 -13.87
N GLY A 3 12.75 -1.63 -15.20
CA GLY A 3 11.93 -0.76 -16.01
C GLY A 3 11.88 -1.19 -17.47
N LYS A 4 10.93 -0.63 -18.18
CA LYS A 4 10.78 -0.83 -19.64
C LYS A 4 10.51 0.50 -20.31
N THR A 5 11.35 0.83 -21.28
CA THR A 5 11.15 1.97 -22.16
C THR A 5 10.29 1.62 -23.35
N GLY A 6 9.61 2.59 -23.91
CA GLY A 6 8.92 2.52 -25.18
C GLY A 6 9.04 3.85 -25.93
N TYR A 7 8.96 3.79 -27.25
CA TYR A 7 8.96 4.98 -28.10
C TYR A 7 8.11 4.77 -29.34
N THR A 8 7.30 5.76 -29.64
CA THR A 8 6.73 5.91 -30.98
C THR A 8 6.76 7.39 -31.36
N THR A 9 6.80 7.71 -32.65
CA THR A 9 6.83 9.08 -33.13
C THR A 9 5.63 9.92 -32.62
N LYS A 10 4.48 9.26 -32.41
CA LYS A 10 3.26 9.92 -31.95
C LYS A 10 3.18 10.04 -30.42
N ALA A 11 3.67 9.05 -29.70
CA ALA A 11 3.57 8.99 -28.23
C ALA A 11 4.77 9.58 -27.49
N GLY A 12 5.88 9.85 -28.21
CA GLY A 12 7.15 10.23 -27.57
C GLY A 12 7.78 9.08 -26.79
N GLY A 13 8.71 9.42 -25.91
CA GLY A 13 9.33 8.48 -24.98
C GLY A 13 8.39 8.10 -23.86
N THR A 14 8.43 6.84 -23.46
CA THR A 14 7.67 6.31 -22.30
C THR A 14 8.58 5.43 -21.44
N LEU A 15 8.35 5.43 -20.15
CA LEU A 15 9.09 4.59 -19.20
C LEU A 15 8.16 4.13 -18.08
N VAL A 16 8.14 2.85 -17.83
CA VAL A 16 7.57 2.28 -16.60
C VAL A 16 8.72 1.77 -15.76
N THR A 17 8.81 2.21 -14.53
CA THR A 17 9.88 1.82 -13.59
C THR A 17 9.30 1.34 -12.30
N PHE A 18 9.80 0.20 -11.82
CA PHE A 18 9.57 -0.32 -10.48
C PHE A 18 10.81 -0.07 -9.62
N ALA A 19 10.62 0.45 -8.42
CA ALA A 19 11.69 0.63 -7.45
C ALA A 19 11.21 0.28 -6.04
N LYS A 20 12.13 -0.28 -5.24
CA LYS A 20 11.92 -0.66 -3.85
C LYS A 20 12.95 0.02 -2.95
N ARG A 21 12.48 0.56 -1.82
CA ARG A 21 13.33 1.12 -0.76
C ARG A 21 12.78 0.67 0.60
N GLY A 22 13.50 -0.24 1.27
CA GLY A 22 12.97 -0.93 2.46
C GLY A 22 11.69 -1.71 2.12
N ASP A 23 10.63 -1.46 2.86
CA ASP A 23 9.32 -2.09 2.65
C ASP A 23 8.41 -1.32 1.67
N GLN A 24 8.89 -0.18 1.15
CA GLN A 24 8.13 0.64 0.22
C GLN A 24 8.45 0.26 -1.22
N GLU A 25 7.42 0.00 -1.99
CA GLU A 25 7.48 -0.30 -3.42
C GLU A 25 6.71 0.76 -4.20
N LEU A 26 7.32 1.29 -5.25
CA LEU A 26 6.73 2.32 -6.10
C LEU A 26 6.83 1.91 -7.56
N ILE A 27 5.80 2.27 -8.30
CA ILE A 27 5.78 2.21 -9.76
C ILE A 27 5.60 3.64 -10.28
N VAL A 28 6.48 4.05 -11.17
CA VAL A 28 6.37 5.31 -11.91
C VAL A 28 6.06 4.98 -13.36
N VAL A 29 5.11 5.70 -13.91
CA VAL A 29 4.78 5.67 -15.34
C VAL A 29 4.99 7.06 -15.88
N ASP A 30 5.96 7.21 -16.76
CA ASP A 30 6.26 8.45 -17.47
C ASP A 30 5.86 8.31 -18.93
N LEU A 31 5.12 9.27 -19.43
CA LEU A 31 4.54 9.27 -20.76
C LEU A 31 4.85 10.57 -21.49
N CYS A 32 5.15 10.46 -22.80
CA CYS A 32 5.35 11.61 -23.69
C CYS A 32 6.56 12.49 -23.33
N ALA A 33 7.60 11.90 -22.70
CA ALA A 33 8.82 12.63 -22.38
C ALA A 33 9.77 12.72 -23.56
N HIS A 34 10.64 13.74 -23.53
CA HIS A 34 11.62 13.99 -24.59
C HIS A 34 13.04 13.66 -24.09
N GLY A 35 13.73 12.78 -24.83
CA GLY A 35 15.14 12.50 -24.61
C GLY A 35 15.48 12.02 -23.20
N TYR A 36 16.47 12.65 -22.59
CA TYR A 36 16.96 12.31 -21.23
C TYR A 36 16.02 12.75 -20.10
N GLU A 37 15.09 13.67 -20.35
CA GLU A 37 14.10 14.14 -19.37
C GLU A 37 13.30 12.98 -18.78
N LEU A 38 13.05 11.95 -19.57
CA LEU A 38 12.37 10.70 -19.18
C LEU A 38 12.97 10.08 -17.89
N TYR A 39 14.30 10.02 -17.82
CA TYR A 39 15.00 9.43 -16.67
C TYR A 39 15.04 10.39 -15.48
N GLU A 40 15.26 11.69 -15.74
CA GLU A 40 15.29 12.70 -14.68
C GLU A 40 13.93 12.83 -14.00
N ASP A 41 12.85 12.85 -14.75
CA ASP A 41 11.49 12.93 -14.21
C ASP A 41 11.10 11.67 -13.46
N THR A 42 11.47 10.50 -13.96
CA THR A 42 11.31 9.23 -13.22
C THR A 42 12.03 9.27 -11.87
N ILE A 43 13.27 9.77 -11.82
CA ILE A 43 14.04 9.91 -10.56
C ILE A 43 13.37 10.91 -9.62
N LYS A 44 12.91 12.06 -10.11
CA LYS A 44 12.19 13.06 -9.31
C LYS A 44 10.91 12.47 -8.70
N MET A 45 10.11 11.75 -9.51
CA MET A 45 8.87 11.11 -9.06
C MET A 45 9.12 10.02 -8.02
N LEU A 46 10.12 9.16 -8.23
CA LEU A 46 10.53 8.14 -7.25
C LEU A 46 10.98 8.79 -5.94
N ASN A 47 11.83 9.82 -6.00
CA ASN A 47 12.29 10.53 -4.82
C ASN A 47 11.13 11.23 -4.10
N TYR A 48 10.20 11.84 -4.82
CA TYR A 48 8.99 12.40 -4.22
C TYR A 48 8.20 11.33 -3.46
N GLY A 49 7.94 10.19 -4.09
CA GLY A 49 7.20 9.09 -3.46
C GLY A 49 7.90 8.54 -2.22
N PHE A 50 9.20 8.22 -2.32
CA PHE A 50 9.96 7.70 -1.18
C PHE A 50 10.18 8.70 -0.05
N ASN A 51 10.23 9.99 -0.35
CA ASN A 51 10.45 11.03 0.66
C ASN A 51 9.17 11.44 1.39
N ASN A 52 8.01 11.41 0.71
CA ASN A 52 6.77 11.94 1.25
C ASN A 52 5.81 10.87 1.76
N TYR A 53 5.94 9.62 1.31
CA TYR A 53 5.06 8.53 1.69
C TYR A 53 5.78 7.44 2.48
N LYS A 54 5.01 6.67 3.25
CA LYS A 54 5.46 5.49 3.99
C LYS A 54 4.48 4.35 3.78
N THR A 55 4.99 3.14 3.71
CA THR A 55 4.18 1.92 3.70
C THR A 55 3.95 1.46 5.14
N ILE A 56 2.72 1.18 5.48
CA ILE A 56 2.31 0.65 6.78
C ILE A 56 1.60 -0.68 6.55
N ALA A 57 1.97 -1.68 7.34
CA ALA A 57 1.20 -2.91 7.47
C ALA A 57 0.16 -2.70 8.59
N PRO A 58 -1.09 -2.35 8.25
CA PRO A 58 -2.05 -1.86 9.22
C PRO A 58 -2.37 -2.88 10.30
N PHE A 59 -2.35 -4.16 9.96
CA PHE A 59 -2.68 -5.24 10.89
C PHE A 59 -1.56 -5.59 11.88
N LYS A 60 -0.34 -5.09 11.68
CA LYS A 60 0.75 -5.23 12.67
C LYS A 60 0.56 -4.34 13.90
N THR A 61 -0.23 -3.28 13.78
CA THR A 61 -0.47 -2.29 14.85
C THR A 61 -1.81 -2.48 15.55
N MET A 62 -2.61 -3.45 15.13
CA MET A 62 -3.91 -3.73 15.74
C MET A 62 -3.77 -4.72 16.89
N GLU A 63 -4.55 -4.51 17.94
CA GLU A 63 -4.75 -5.53 18.96
C GLU A 63 -5.46 -6.73 18.34
N MET A 64 -4.76 -7.86 18.34
CA MET A 64 -5.29 -9.13 17.88
C MET A 64 -5.29 -10.11 19.03
N VAL A 65 -6.38 -10.82 19.19
CA VAL A 65 -6.39 -12.02 20.02
C VAL A 65 -5.97 -13.18 19.14
N LEU A 66 -4.78 -13.70 19.37
CA LEU A 66 -4.28 -14.90 18.69
C LEU A 66 -5.04 -16.11 19.21
N GLN A 67 -5.59 -16.91 18.31
CA GLN A 67 -6.22 -18.18 18.66
C GLN A 67 -5.21 -19.32 18.59
N ASP A 68 -4.33 -19.27 17.60
CA ASP A 68 -3.25 -20.22 17.37
C ASP A 68 -2.17 -19.52 16.49
N ASP A 69 -1.16 -20.28 16.04
CA ASP A 69 -0.07 -19.75 15.21
C ASP A 69 -0.49 -19.42 13.76
N GLU A 70 -1.68 -19.83 13.33
CA GLU A 70 -2.18 -19.63 11.97
C GLU A 70 -3.25 -18.54 11.87
N TYR A 71 -4.05 -18.35 12.91
CA TYR A 71 -5.25 -17.50 12.87
C TYR A 71 -5.34 -16.56 14.07
N GLY A 72 -5.89 -15.39 13.82
CA GLY A 72 -6.21 -14.40 14.85
C GLY A 72 -7.57 -13.74 14.60
N PHE A 73 -8.09 -13.10 15.63
CA PHE A 73 -9.28 -12.28 15.56
C PHE A 73 -8.90 -10.82 15.73
N LEU A 74 -9.41 -9.97 14.87
CA LEU A 74 -9.29 -8.53 15.05
C LEU A 74 -10.22 -8.08 16.18
N THR A 75 -9.72 -7.24 17.07
CA THR A 75 -10.53 -6.58 18.08
C THR A 75 -10.96 -5.20 17.60
N THR A 76 -12.23 -4.88 17.77
CA THR A 76 -12.77 -3.54 17.55
C THR A 76 -13.33 -3.05 18.88
N GLY A 77 -12.51 -2.35 19.66
CA GLY A 77 -12.82 -2.07 21.05
C GLY A 77 -12.90 -3.38 21.86
N ASN A 78 -13.95 -3.59 22.62
CA ASN A 78 -14.13 -4.80 23.44
C ASN A 78 -14.81 -5.97 22.72
N LYS A 79 -14.94 -5.91 21.38
CA LYS A 79 -15.61 -6.96 20.61
C LYS A 79 -14.62 -7.66 19.69
N LEU A 80 -14.62 -9.00 19.75
CA LEU A 80 -13.91 -9.85 18.80
C LEU A 80 -14.67 -9.88 17.47
N SER A 81 -13.93 -9.82 16.37
CA SER A 81 -14.50 -10.11 15.05
C SER A 81 -14.96 -11.59 15.02
N PRO A 82 -16.14 -11.89 14.48
CA PRO A 82 -16.59 -13.27 14.36
C PRO A 82 -15.80 -14.07 13.30
N TYR A 83 -14.90 -13.43 12.58
CA TYR A 83 -14.14 -14.04 11.49
C TYR A 83 -12.69 -14.26 11.89
N LYS A 84 -12.22 -15.48 11.69
CA LYS A 84 -10.80 -15.82 11.77
C LYS A 84 -10.04 -15.18 10.61
N ILE A 85 -8.89 -14.62 10.90
CA ILE A 85 -8.01 -14.03 9.90
C ILE A 85 -6.73 -14.84 9.86
N PRO A 86 -6.39 -15.44 8.71
CA PRO A 86 -5.10 -16.11 8.54
C PRO A 86 -3.96 -15.11 8.72
N LEU A 87 -3.07 -15.36 9.68
CA LEU A 87 -1.97 -14.46 10.03
C LEU A 87 -0.99 -14.23 8.88
N ASN A 88 -0.81 -15.22 8.02
CA ASN A 88 0.02 -15.12 6.83
C ASN A 88 -0.51 -14.10 5.81
N HIS A 89 -1.84 -13.94 5.69
CA HIS A 89 -2.44 -12.96 4.79
C HIS A 89 -2.40 -11.52 5.32
N LEU A 90 -2.26 -11.34 6.62
CA LEU A 90 -2.17 -10.02 7.23
C LEU A 90 -0.83 -9.31 6.95
N LYS A 91 0.21 -10.08 6.66
CA LYS A 91 1.53 -9.53 6.32
C LYS A 91 1.55 -8.86 4.96
N ASP A 92 0.65 -9.27 4.06
CA ASP A 92 0.61 -8.83 2.67
C ASP A 92 -0.28 -7.60 2.45
N VAL A 93 -1.09 -7.25 3.47
CA VAL A 93 -1.92 -6.05 3.37
C VAL A 93 -1.12 -4.84 3.83
N THR A 94 -0.83 -3.98 2.87
CA THR A 94 -0.14 -2.72 3.13
C THR A 94 -1.00 -1.54 2.67
N VAL A 95 -0.87 -0.42 3.35
CA VAL A 95 -1.45 0.87 2.93
C VAL A 95 -0.34 1.92 2.89
N MET A 96 -0.45 2.81 1.93
CA MET A 96 0.47 3.94 1.79
C MET A 96 -0.16 5.18 2.40
N LEU A 97 0.57 5.82 3.31
CA LEU A 97 0.19 7.08 3.94
C LEU A 97 1.30 8.12 3.71
N GLU A 98 0.94 9.40 3.71
CA GLU A 98 1.93 10.46 3.82
C GLU A 98 2.69 10.34 5.15
N LYS A 99 3.98 10.69 5.14
CA LYS A 99 4.84 10.52 6.34
C LYS A 99 4.36 11.29 7.56
N ASN A 100 3.75 12.45 7.35
CA ASN A 100 3.16 13.29 8.39
C ASN A 100 1.82 12.77 8.92
N GLN A 101 1.21 11.78 8.27
CA GLN A 101 -0.07 11.22 8.70
C GLN A 101 0.13 10.16 9.78
N PRO A 102 -0.49 10.29 10.97
CA PRO A 102 -0.36 9.32 12.04
C PRO A 102 -1.15 8.03 11.73
N ALA A 103 -0.53 6.88 11.98
CA ALA A 103 -1.18 5.58 11.78
C ALA A 103 -2.39 5.36 12.72
N SER A 104 -2.46 6.09 13.84
CA SER A 104 -3.58 6.04 14.80
C SER A 104 -4.93 6.44 14.19
N ASN A 105 -4.94 7.15 13.07
CA ASN A 105 -6.16 7.56 12.39
C ASN A 105 -6.67 6.50 11.40
N LEU A 106 -5.99 5.36 11.31
CA LEU A 106 -6.48 4.19 10.57
C LEU A 106 -7.59 3.51 11.36
N THR A 107 -8.69 3.22 10.69
CA THR A 107 -9.82 2.46 11.23
C THR A 107 -10.18 1.32 10.31
N TYR A 108 -10.74 0.26 10.91
CA TYR A 108 -11.09 -0.96 10.21
C TYR A 108 -12.53 -1.32 10.49
N LYS A 109 -13.22 -1.81 9.48
CA LYS A 109 -14.54 -2.40 9.61
C LYS A 109 -14.57 -3.73 8.89
N CYS A 110 -15.03 -4.76 9.57
CA CYS A 110 -15.31 -6.06 8.97
C CYS A 110 -16.83 -6.24 8.85
N LYS A 111 -17.30 -6.62 7.68
CA LYS A 111 -18.69 -7.00 7.42
C LYS A 111 -18.70 -8.29 6.63
N GLY A 112 -19.06 -9.38 7.31
CA GLY A 112 -18.90 -10.72 6.74
C GLY A 112 -17.42 -11.00 6.44
N SER A 113 -17.15 -11.61 5.30
CA SER A 113 -15.79 -11.87 4.84
C SER A 113 -15.07 -10.65 4.21
N LYS A 114 -15.67 -9.46 4.26
CA LYS A 114 -15.08 -8.25 3.69
C LYS A 114 -14.52 -7.37 4.79
N TYR A 115 -13.33 -6.82 4.58
CA TYR A 115 -12.77 -5.77 5.40
C TYR A 115 -12.63 -4.46 4.61
N THR A 116 -12.69 -3.36 5.33
CA THR A 116 -12.48 -2.01 4.80
C THR A 116 -11.51 -1.28 5.71
N VAL A 117 -10.50 -0.66 5.12
CA VAL A 117 -9.55 0.22 5.80
C VAL A 117 -9.91 1.65 5.47
N SER A 118 -10.03 2.49 6.49
CA SER A 118 -10.33 3.91 6.33
C SER A 118 -9.29 4.76 7.06
N TYR A 119 -9.01 5.94 6.53
CA TYR A 119 -8.20 6.96 7.16
C TYR A 119 -9.03 8.23 7.33
N ASN A 120 -9.14 8.74 8.57
CA ASN A 120 -10.02 9.86 8.91
C ASN A 120 -11.46 9.69 8.39
N GLY A 121 -11.99 8.46 8.45
CA GLY A 121 -13.32 8.13 7.96
C GLY A 121 -13.45 7.93 6.45
N LYS A 122 -12.42 8.27 5.66
CA LYS A 122 -12.40 8.03 4.22
C LYS A 122 -11.83 6.65 3.92
N GLN A 123 -12.54 5.84 3.14
CA GLN A 123 -12.06 4.52 2.73
C GLN A 123 -10.83 4.66 1.83
N ILE A 124 -9.75 3.95 2.18
CA ILE A 124 -8.49 3.90 1.45
C ILE A 124 -8.15 2.51 0.93
N GLY A 125 -8.84 1.49 1.43
CA GLY A 125 -8.63 0.11 0.97
C GLY A 125 -9.76 -0.82 1.38
N SER A 126 -9.84 -1.96 0.72
CA SER A 126 -10.76 -3.04 1.07
C SER A 126 -10.25 -4.37 0.51
N GLY A 127 -10.68 -5.46 1.12
CA GLY A 127 -10.36 -6.81 0.67
C GLY A 127 -11.34 -7.84 1.23
N LYS A 128 -11.04 -9.11 0.96
CA LYS A 128 -11.80 -10.24 1.50
C LYS A 128 -10.92 -11.02 2.47
N LEU A 129 -11.51 -11.36 3.61
CA LEU A 129 -10.99 -12.37 4.51
C LEU A 129 -11.31 -13.74 3.89
N LYS A 130 -10.33 -14.58 3.74
CA LYS A 130 -10.52 -15.96 3.26
C LYS A 130 -10.87 -16.87 4.41
#